data_146d1d2e4107edceca83e2afe72316ec
#
_entry.id   146d1d2e4107edceca83e2afe72316ec
#
_cell.length_a   1.000
_cell.length_b   1.000
_cell.length_c   1.000
_cell.angle_alpha   90.00
_cell.angle_beta   90.00
_cell.angle_gamma   90.00
#
_symmetry.space_group_name_H-M   'P 1'
#
loop_
_entity.id
_entity.type
_entity.pdbx_description
1 polymer ?
#
loop_
_entity_poly.entity_id
_entity_poly.type
_entity_poly.pdbx_seq_one_letter_code
_entity_poly.pdbx_strand_id
1 'polypeptide(L)' 'MNDAYLKLATEQIEDRNVLVRIASERAKDLAHGSAPMVEVEAEDRGNYLDIALKEIGAGKVVVDEAALLEED' A
#
# COMPACT_ATOMS: atom_id res chain seq x y z
N MET A 1 11.59 4.31 2.87
CA MET A 1 10.72 3.35 2.17
C MET A 1 11.45 2.04 1.95
N ASN A 2 10.80 0.92 2.20
CA ASN A 2 11.41 -0.40 2.04
C ASN A 2 11.40 -0.80 0.57
N ASP A 3 12.59 -0.92 -0.04
CA ASP A 3 12.71 -1.20 -1.47
C ASP A 3 12.15 -2.57 -1.86
N ALA A 4 12.26 -3.56 -0.98
CA ALA A 4 11.71 -4.90 -1.25
C ALA A 4 10.17 -4.85 -1.31
N TYR A 5 9.54 -4.11 -0.41
CA TYR A 5 8.09 -3.93 -0.40
C TYR A 5 7.63 -3.14 -1.62
N LEU A 6 8.40 -2.11 -1.99
CA LEU A 6 8.10 -1.31 -3.18
C LEU A 6 8.15 -2.17 -4.45
N LYS A 7 9.15 -3.03 -4.55
CA LYS A 7 9.30 -3.93 -5.70
C LYS A 7 8.11 -4.87 -5.83
N LEU A 8 7.71 -5.50 -4.72
CA LEU A 8 6.56 -6.40 -4.71
C LEU A 8 5.27 -5.67 -5.07
N ALA A 9 5.09 -4.47 -4.53
CA ALA A 9 3.91 -3.66 -4.82
C ALA A 9 3.86 -3.26 -6.30
N THR A 10 5.02 -2.95 -6.89
CA THR A 10 5.11 -2.58 -8.31
C THR A 10 4.71 -3.74 -9.22
N GLU A 11 4.93 -4.98 -8.79
CA GLU A 11 4.49 -6.16 -9.53
C GLU A 11 2.96 -6.25 -9.60
N GLN A 12 2.26 -5.70 -8.62
CA GLN A 12 0.79 -5.67 -8.59
C GLN A 12 0.22 -4.44 -9.29
N ILE A 13 0.88 -3.31 -9.15
CA ILE A 13 0.43 -2.02 -9.71
C ILE A 13 1.62 -1.40 -10.45
N GLU A 14 1.62 -1.53 -11.77
CA GLU A 14 2.72 -1.05 -12.61
C GLU A 14 2.88 0.47 -12.60
N ASP A 15 1.75 1.18 -12.65
CA ASP A 15 1.78 2.64 -12.69
C ASP A 15 2.20 3.18 -11.31
N ARG A 16 3.35 3.85 -11.27
CA ARG A 16 3.93 4.34 -10.03
C ARG A 16 3.04 5.40 -9.36
N ASN A 17 2.41 6.27 -10.13
CA ASN A 17 1.55 7.31 -9.57
C ASN A 17 0.32 6.71 -8.91
N VAL A 18 -0.26 5.71 -9.55
CA VAL A 18 -1.40 4.96 -9.00
C VAL A 18 -0.97 4.22 -7.73
N LEU A 19 0.18 3.55 -7.79
CA LEU A 19 0.72 2.81 -6.63
C LEU A 19 0.91 3.72 -5.42
N VAL A 20 1.57 4.86 -5.62
CA VAL A 20 1.85 5.81 -4.53
C VAL A 20 0.55 6.33 -3.93
N ARG A 21 -0.43 6.64 -4.78
CA ARG A 21 -1.73 7.13 -4.33
C ARG A 21 -2.44 6.10 -3.46
N ILE A 22 -2.51 4.85 -3.92
CA ILE A 22 -3.17 3.76 -3.19
C ILE A 22 -2.44 3.49 -1.87
N ALA A 23 -1.12 3.41 -1.92
CA ALA A 23 -0.32 3.17 -0.72
C ALA A 23 -0.51 4.29 0.31
N SER A 24 -0.55 5.55 -0.14
CA SER A 24 -0.74 6.69 0.74
C SER A 24 -2.13 6.68 1.40
N GLU A 25 -3.17 6.35 0.64
CA GLU A 25 -4.52 6.25 1.20
C GLU A 25 -4.62 5.12 2.22
N ARG A 26 -4.03 3.97 1.92
CA ARG A 26 -4.04 2.85 2.86
C ARG A 26 -3.22 3.18 4.10
N ALA A 27 -2.08 3.87 3.94
CA ALA A 27 -1.26 4.29 5.07
C ALA A 27 -2.03 5.20 6.02
N LYS A 28 -2.87 6.09 5.50
CA LYS A 28 -3.74 6.93 6.33
C LYS A 28 -4.72 6.08 7.15
N ASP A 29 -5.32 5.07 6.52
CA ASP A 29 -6.24 4.17 7.22
C ASP A 29 -5.53 3.44 8.36
N LEU A 30 -4.32 2.95 8.10
CA LEU A 30 -3.52 2.27 9.11
C LEU A 30 -3.16 3.22 10.26
N ALA A 31 -2.80 4.45 9.95
CA ALA A 31 -2.48 5.47 10.96
C ALA A 31 -3.70 5.80 11.82
N HIS A 32 -4.91 5.65 11.29
CA HIS A 32 -6.15 5.90 12.01
C HIS A 32 -6.72 4.66 12.70
N GLY A 33 -5.96 3.57 12.74
CA GLY A 33 -6.32 2.41 13.54
C GLY A 33 -6.83 1.19 12.79
N SER A 34 -6.84 1.21 11.45
CA SER A 34 -7.21 0.02 10.69
C SER A 34 -6.20 -1.09 10.94
N ALA A 35 -6.70 -2.31 11.11
CA ALA A 35 -5.84 -3.47 11.34
C ALA A 35 -5.07 -3.83 10.07
N PRO A 36 -3.76 -4.08 10.16
CA PRO A 36 -2.99 -4.55 9.02
C PRO A 36 -3.52 -5.90 8.52
N MET A 37 -3.46 -6.10 7.22
CA MET A 37 -3.89 -7.33 6.56
C MET A 37 -2.73 -8.29 6.31
N VAL A 38 -1.55 -7.95 6.79
CA VAL A 38 -0.34 -8.78 6.71
C VAL A 38 0.35 -8.77 8.05
N GLU A 39 1.26 -9.70 8.26
CA GLU A 39 2.12 -9.70 9.43
C GLU A 39 3.05 -8.49 9.39
N VAL A 40 3.10 -7.73 10.48
CA VAL A 40 3.93 -6.54 10.59
C VAL A 40 5.17 -6.88 11.41
N GLU A 41 6.34 -6.75 10.77
CA GLU A 41 7.60 -6.94 11.46
C GLU A 41 7.80 -5.84 12.51
N ALA A 42 8.53 -6.15 13.59
CA ALA A 42 8.76 -5.19 14.66
C ALA A 42 9.40 -3.89 14.14
N GLU A 43 10.30 -4.01 13.18
CA GLU A 43 11.00 -2.87 12.59
C GLU A 43 10.10 -1.98 11.74
N ASP A 44 8.95 -2.49 11.30
CA ASP A 44 8.01 -1.75 10.46
C ASP A 44 6.91 -1.07 11.27
N ARG A 45 6.88 -1.24 12.57
CA ARG A 45 5.86 -0.59 13.41
C ARG A 45 5.92 0.92 13.27
N GLY A 46 4.78 1.52 12.96
CA GLY A 46 4.67 2.95 12.73
C GLY A 46 5.07 3.38 11.32
N ASN A 47 5.64 2.50 10.52
CA ASN A 47 5.97 2.79 9.13
C ASN A 47 4.79 2.41 8.24
N TYR A 48 3.72 3.18 8.33
CA TYR A 48 2.45 2.83 7.70
C TYR A 48 2.54 2.72 6.18
N LEU A 49 3.36 3.55 5.54
CA LEU A 49 3.54 3.46 4.09
C LEU A 49 4.17 2.13 3.70
N ASP A 50 5.18 1.68 4.43
CA ASP A 50 5.83 0.39 4.16
C ASP A 50 4.87 -0.76 4.41
N ILE A 51 4.06 -0.70 5.47
CA ILE A 51 3.03 -1.71 5.72
C ILE A 51 2.04 -1.75 4.56
N ALA A 52 1.60 -0.57 4.09
CA ALA A 52 0.68 -0.48 2.95
C ALA A 52 1.28 -1.10 1.69
N LEU A 53 2.55 -0.84 1.42
CA LEU A 53 3.24 -1.42 0.27
C LEU A 53 3.33 -2.95 0.40
N LYS A 54 3.58 -3.45 1.59
CA LYS A 54 3.60 -4.89 1.84
C LYS A 54 2.24 -5.53 1.58
N GLU A 55 1.17 -4.87 2.02
CA GLU A 55 -0.20 -5.33 1.77
C GLU A 55 -0.52 -5.38 0.28
N ILE A 56 -0.13 -4.35 -0.45
CA ILE A 56 -0.33 -4.28 -1.90
C ILE A 56 0.44 -5.42 -2.58
N GLY A 57 1.71 -5.59 -2.23
CA GLY A 57 2.56 -6.64 -2.79
C GLY A 57 2.04 -8.05 -2.50
N ALA A 58 1.35 -8.23 -1.39
CA ALA A 58 0.74 -9.51 -1.02
C ALA A 58 -0.63 -9.72 -1.68
N GLY A 59 -1.10 -8.76 -2.48
CA GLY A 59 -2.41 -8.85 -3.15
C GLY A 59 -3.59 -8.68 -2.19
N LYS A 60 -3.38 -8.04 -1.05
CA LYS A 60 -4.42 -7.88 -0.04
C LYS A 60 -5.27 -6.61 -0.22
N VAL A 61 -4.78 -5.67 -1.02
CA VAL A 61 -5.50 -4.43 -1.29
C VAL A 61 -6.21 -4.54 -2.63
N VAL A 62 -7.52 -4.34 -2.63
CA VAL A 62 -8.30 -4.35 -3.86
C VAL A 62 -8.13 -2.99 -4.54
N VAL A 63 -7.72 -3.01 -5.79
CA VAL A 63 -7.47 -1.79 -6.56
C VAL A 63 -8.48 -1.69 -7.68
N ASP A 64 -9.19 -0.56 -7.72
CA ASP A 64 -10.07 -0.23 -8.84
C ASP A 64 -9.46 0.98 -9.57
N GLU A 65 -8.63 0.71 -10.55
CA GLU A 65 -7.96 1.75 -11.32
C GLU A 65 -8.95 2.62 -12.11
N ALA A 66 -10.07 2.04 -12.53
CA ALA A 66 -11.10 2.81 -13.24
C ALA A 66 -11.71 3.86 -12.32
N ALA A 67 -11.98 3.52 -11.07
CA ALA A 67 -12.50 4.48 -10.10
C ALA A 67 -11.48 5.60 -9.81
N LEU A 68 -10.20 5.26 -9.76
CA LEU A 68 -9.14 6.25 -9.55
C LEU A 68 -9.02 7.23 -10.71
N LEU A 69 -9.19 6.73 -11.94
CA LEU A 69 -9.11 7.56 -13.14
C LEU A 69 -10.31 8.51 -13.27
N GLU A 70 -11.42 8.18 -12.65
CA GLU A 70 -12.63 9.01 -12.66
C GLU A 70 -12.60 10.12 -11.61
N GLU A 71 -11.64 10.07 -10.70
CA GLU A 71 -11.48 11.12 -9.69
C GLU A 71 -10.86 12.37 -10.29
N ASP A 72 -11.45 13.48 -9.99
CA ASP A 72 -10.95 14.80 -10.40
C ASP A 72 -9.84 15.30 -9.48
#